data_62413378927b65b8863e49d044d49e9a
#
_entry.id   62413378927b65b8863e49d044d49e9a
#
_cell.length_a   1.000
_cell.length_b   1.000
_cell.length_c   1.000
_cell.angle_alpha   90.00
_cell.angle_beta   90.00
_cell.angle_gamma   90.00
#
_symmetry.space_group_name_H-M   'P 1'
#
loop_
_entity.id
_entity.type
_entity.pdbx_description
1 polymer ?
#
loop_
_entity_poly.entity_id
_entity_poly.type
_entity_poly.pdbx_seq_one_letter_code
_entity_poly.pdbx_strand_id
1 'polypeptide(L)'
;MTTFAFGHVLRIKVNNTINFRYQNFFISEQLIHKGTTDQTPQSYQFAAFGFSGVTVNRTGDGLEASLVFPNNALTRGWGVEAIENSYVMEVEVLIIEDSDPTSGLTAAHTTVHTYTGVVTGGQWDNVSLNLELSSILDAVGTDVPRRSLTQRLVGNLPITNGVRLQ
;
A
#
# COMPACT_ATOMS: atom_id res chain seq x y z
N MET A 1 -30.72 -8.21 -15.17
CA MET A 1 -30.34 -7.87 -13.76
C MET A 1 -28.86 -7.65 -13.80
N THR A 2 -28.39 -6.42 -13.56
CA THR A 2 -26.96 -6.11 -13.63
C THR A 2 -26.31 -6.63 -12.35
N THR A 3 -25.35 -7.52 -12.46
CA THR A 3 -24.61 -8.07 -11.34
C THR A 3 -23.33 -7.25 -11.17
N PHE A 4 -23.05 -6.83 -9.95
CA PHE A 4 -21.84 -6.10 -9.62
C PHE A 4 -20.91 -6.99 -8.77
N ALA A 5 -19.62 -6.93 -9.06
CA ALA A 5 -18.61 -7.56 -8.25
C ALA A 5 -17.56 -6.51 -7.81
N PHE A 6 -16.98 -6.73 -6.65
CA PHE A 6 -15.85 -5.92 -6.19
C PHE A 6 -14.55 -6.65 -6.50
N GLY A 7 -13.61 -5.92 -7.05
CA GLY A 7 -12.26 -6.39 -7.29
C GLY A 7 -11.23 -5.39 -6.78
N HIS A 8 -10.02 -5.87 -6.55
CA HIS A 8 -8.91 -5.02 -6.16
C HIS A 8 -7.78 -5.15 -7.17
N VAL A 9 -7.19 -4.03 -7.50
CA VAL A 9 -5.91 -4.00 -8.24
C VAL A 9 -4.84 -3.37 -7.36
N LEU A 10 -3.64 -3.88 -7.48
CA LEU A 10 -2.49 -3.49 -6.68
C LEU A 10 -1.34 -3.11 -7.60
N ARG A 11 -0.72 -1.99 -7.32
CA ARG A 11 0.55 -1.55 -7.92
C ARG A 11 1.60 -1.44 -6.85
N ILE A 12 2.74 -2.06 -7.08
CA ILE A 12 3.89 -2.00 -6.17
C ILE A 12 4.96 -1.15 -6.82
N LYS A 13 5.36 -0.09 -6.14
CA LYS A 13 6.40 0.83 -6.58
C LYS A 13 7.71 0.54 -5.86
N VAL A 14 8.73 0.28 -6.64
CA VAL A 14 10.11 0.15 -6.18
C VAL A 14 10.88 1.37 -6.68
N ASN A 15 11.53 2.10 -5.79
CA ASN A 15 12.27 3.33 -6.14
C ASN A 15 11.45 4.30 -7.01
N ASN A 16 10.20 4.51 -6.64
CA ASN A 16 9.25 5.39 -7.35
C ASN A 16 8.83 4.93 -8.76
N THR A 17 9.19 3.71 -9.14
CA THR A 17 8.79 3.09 -10.41
C THR A 17 7.83 1.94 -10.15
N ILE A 18 6.75 1.83 -10.91
CA ILE A 18 5.79 0.74 -10.78
C ILE A 18 6.41 -0.52 -11.41
N ASN A 19 6.76 -1.50 -10.57
CA ASN A 19 7.39 -2.73 -11.01
C ASN A 19 6.41 -3.89 -11.14
N PHE A 20 5.37 -3.92 -10.29
CA PHE A 20 4.42 -5.01 -10.28
C PHE A 20 2.99 -4.48 -10.32
N ARG A 21 2.12 -5.17 -11.09
CA ARG A 21 0.71 -4.89 -11.21
C ARG A 21 -0.07 -6.18 -11.05
N TYR A 22 -0.92 -6.24 -10.03
CA TYR A 22 -1.70 -7.42 -9.68
C TYR A 22 -3.18 -7.12 -9.61
N GLN A 23 -4.01 -8.11 -9.97
CA GLN A 23 -5.45 -8.14 -9.74
C GLN A 23 -5.79 -9.34 -8.85
N ASN A 24 -6.73 -9.19 -7.93
CA ASN A 24 -7.12 -10.26 -7.01
C ASN A 24 -8.33 -11.09 -7.48
N PHE A 25 -8.89 -10.75 -8.60
CA PHE A 25 -10.01 -11.47 -9.20
C PHE A 25 -9.55 -12.15 -10.49
N PHE A 26 -10.18 -13.28 -10.79
CA PHE A 26 -9.89 -14.03 -12.00
C PHE A 26 -10.90 -13.66 -13.09
N ILE A 27 -10.35 -13.30 -14.24
CA ILE A 27 -11.07 -13.22 -15.51
C ILE A 27 -10.28 -14.05 -16.54
N SER A 28 -10.90 -14.43 -17.64
CA SER A 28 -10.29 -15.28 -18.66
C SER A 28 -8.96 -14.74 -19.19
N GLU A 29 -8.76 -13.43 -19.09
CA GLU A 29 -7.56 -12.72 -19.53
C GLU A 29 -7.08 -11.73 -18.47
N GLN A 30 -5.92 -11.11 -18.74
CA GLN A 30 -5.38 -10.07 -17.86
C GLN A 30 -6.24 -8.81 -17.96
N LEU A 31 -6.58 -8.22 -16.83
CA LEU A 31 -7.27 -6.93 -16.81
C LEU A 31 -6.39 -5.85 -17.44
N ILE A 32 -6.96 -5.11 -18.37
CA ILE A 32 -6.37 -3.87 -18.88
C ILE A 32 -7.03 -2.70 -18.15
N HIS A 33 -6.28 -2.06 -17.29
CA HIS A 33 -6.78 -0.98 -16.44
C HIS A 33 -5.83 0.22 -16.47
N LYS A 34 -6.43 1.42 -16.49
CA LYS A 34 -5.70 2.68 -16.34
C LYS A 34 -5.81 3.12 -14.88
N GLY A 35 -4.80 2.81 -14.10
CA GLY A 35 -4.73 3.27 -12.72
C GLY A 35 -4.62 4.79 -12.60
N THR A 36 -4.93 5.32 -11.41
CA THR A 36 -4.97 6.76 -11.15
C THR A 36 -3.67 7.48 -11.49
N THR A 37 -2.53 6.81 -11.33
CA THR A 37 -1.20 7.36 -11.63
C THR A 37 -0.63 6.94 -12.99
N ASP A 38 -1.31 6.04 -13.71
CA ASP A 38 -0.86 5.58 -15.01
C ASP A 38 -1.25 6.55 -16.12
N GLN A 39 -0.35 6.81 -17.05
CA GLN A 39 -0.65 7.63 -18.24
C GLN A 39 -1.45 6.85 -19.29
N THR A 40 -1.17 5.57 -19.41
CA THR A 40 -1.81 4.65 -20.37
C THR A 40 -2.33 3.41 -19.68
N PRO A 41 -3.39 2.75 -20.21
CA PRO A 41 -3.87 1.47 -19.69
C PRO A 41 -2.73 0.43 -19.66
N GLN A 42 -2.68 -0.32 -18.58
CA GLN A 42 -1.66 -1.34 -18.32
C GLN A 42 -2.31 -2.69 -18.03
N SER A 43 -1.57 -3.76 -18.28
CA SER A 43 -2.00 -5.13 -18.00
C SER A 43 -1.69 -5.49 -16.55
N TYR A 44 -2.66 -6.11 -15.88
CA TYR A 44 -2.55 -6.60 -14.49
C TYR A 44 -2.54 -8.12 -14.48
N GLN A 45 -1.62 -8.71 -13.75
CA GLN A 45 -1.51 -10.15 -13.59
C GLN A 45 -2.36 -10.62 -12.42
N PHE A 46 -2.96 -11.79 -12.54
CA PHE A 46 -3.67 -12.39 -11.42
C PHE A 46 -2.70 -12.78 -10.30
N ALA A 47 -3.00 -12.33 -9.10
CA ALA A 47 -2.37 -12.80 -7.87
C ALA A 47 -3.43 -12.83 -6.77
N ALA A 48 -3.51 -13.92 -6.03
CA ALA A 48 -4.39 -13.98 -4.89
C ALA A 48 -3.87 -13.04 -3.80
N PHE A 49 -4.64 -12.01 -3.45
CA PHE A 49 -4.37 -11.17 -2.29
C PHE A 49 -5.67 -10.64 -1.70
N GLY A 50 -5.65 -10.36 -0.41
CA GLY A 50 -6.73 -9.69 0.30
C GLY A 50 -6.30 -8.28 0.72
N PHE A 51 -7.24 -7.35 0.69
CA PHE A 51 -7.07 -6.00 1.19
C PHE A 51 -8.07 -5.76 2.32
N SER A 52 -7.58 -5.37 3.50
CA SER A 52 -8.43 -5.21 4.70
C SER A 52 -9.32 -3.97 4.68
N GLY A 53 -9.14 -3.10 3.68
CA GLY A 53 -9.72 -1.77 3.70
C GLY A 53 -8.88 -0.78 4.52
N VAL A 54 -9.40 0.42 4.68
CA VAL A 54 -8.71 1.51 5.38
C VAL A 54 -9.45 1.82 6.67
N THR A 55 -8.75 1.81 7.78
CA THR A 55 -9.28 2.25 9.06
C THR A 55 -9.01 3.75 9.22
N VAL A 56 -10.07 4.54 9.35
CA VAL A 56 -9.98 5.98 9.58
C VAL A 56 -10.34 6.27 11.02
N ASN A 57 -9.40 6.78 11.79
CA ASN A 57 -9.65 7.23 13.14
C ASN A 57 -10.22 8.66 13.14
N ARG A 58 -11.09 8.97 14.12
CA ARG A 58 -11.71 10.29 14.26
C ARG A 58 -10.70 11.42 14.53
N THR A 59 -9.53 11.09 15.02
CA THR A 59 -8.40 12.01 15.28
C THR A 59 -7.60 12.32 14.02
N GLY A 60 -7.89 11.63 12.90
CA GLY A 60 -7.12 11.78 11.65
C GLY A 60 -5.79 11.05 11.65
N ASP A 61 -5.44 10.42 12.77
CA ASP A 61 -4.23 9.61 12.89
C ASP A 61 -4.48 8.22 12.31
N GLY A 62 -3.57 7.75 11.47
CA GLY A 62 -3.48 6.36 11.07
C GLY A 62 -4.53 5.90 10.06
N LEU A 63 -4.33 6.24 8.79
CA LEU A 63 -4.93 5.50 7.69
C LEU A 63 -4.15 4.18 7.50
N GLU A 64 -4.39 3.24 8.40
CA GLU A 64 -3.76 1.93 8.37
C GLU A 64 -4.57 0.98 7.51
N ALA A 65 -3.87 0.15 6.77
CA ALA A 65 -4.44 -0.92 5.97
C ALA A 65 -3.52 -2.14 6.01
N SER A 66 -4.03 -3.30 5.65
CA SER A 66 -3.19 -4.47 5.48
C SER A 66 -3.46 -5.18 4.16
N LEU A 67 -2.41 -5.80 3.65
CA LEU A 67 -2.45 -6.68 2.49
C LEU A 67 -2.03 -8.07 2.91
N VAL A 68 -2.84 -9.05 2.58
CA VAL A 68 -2.58 -10.46 2.87
C VAL A 68 -2.35 -11.20 1.56
N PHE A 69 -1.23 -11.90 1.47
CA PHE A 69 -0.86 -12.73 0.33
C PHE A 69 -0.64 -14.17 0.76
N PRO A 70 -0.83 -15.15 -0.12
CA PRO A 70 -0.37 -16.50 0.15
C PRO A 70 1.15 -16.52 0.26
N ASN A 71 1.68 -17.22 1.26
CA ASN A 71 3.12 -17.34 1.44
C ASN A 71 3.70 -18.37 0.46
N ASN A 72 4.12 -17.92 -0.69
CA ASN A 72 4.78 -18.72 -1.72
C ASN A 72 6.13 -18.11 -2.11
N ALA A 73 6.89 -18.80 -2.95
CA ALA A 73 8.22 -18.37 -3.34
C ALA A 73 8.23 -16.98 -4.02
N LEU A 74 7.18 -16.67 -4.79
CA LEU A 74 7.03 -15.38 -5.47
C LEU A 74 6.81 -14.25 -4.48
N THR A 75 5.80 -14.39 -3.61
CA THR A 75 5.41 -13.33 -2.66
C THR A 75 6.45 -13.13 -1.56
N ARG A 76 7.12 -14.21 -1.14
CA ARG A 76 8.20 -14.13 -0.15
C ARG A 76 9.41 -13.36 -0.68
N GLY A 77 9.75 -13.54 -1.96
CA GLY A 77 10.90 -12.87 -2.58
C GLY A 77 10.77 -11.34 -2.49
N TRP A 78 9.74 -10.79 -3.08
CA TRP A 78 9.55 -9.34 -3.06
C TRP A 78 8.97 -8.80 -1.73
N GLY A 79 8.28 -9.64 -0.95
CA GLY A 79 7.67 -9.23 0.31
C GLY A 79 8.70 -8.83 1.37
N VAL A 80 9.80 -9.58 1.49
CA VAL A 80 10.92 -9.21 2.38
C VAL A 80 11.53 -7.90 1.94
N GLU A 81 11.81 -7.75 0.66
CA GLU A 81 12.35 -6.50 0.12
C GLU A 81 11.40 -5.31 0.32
N ALA A 82 10.08 -5.54 0.25
CA ALA A 82 9.07 -4.52 0.47
C ALA A 82 9.11 -3.97 1.90
N ILE A 83 9.34 -4.84 2.88
CA ILE A 83 9.49 -4.45 4.29
C ILE A 83 10.80 -3.71 4.51
N GLU A 84 11.91 -4.23 3.99
CA GLU A 84 13.24 -3.65 4.18
C GLU A 84 13.38 -2.28 3.53
N ASN A 85 12.79 -2.11 2.35
CA ASN A 85 12.92 -0.89 1.55
C ASN A 85 11.67 0.00 1.57
N SER A 86 10.69 -0.31 2.42
CA SER A 86 9.46 0.49 2.58
C SER A 86 8.79 0.80 1.23
N TYR A 87 8.44 -0.25 0.48
CA TYR A 87 7.82 -0.07 -0.84
C TYR A 87 6.49 0.66 -0.73
N VAL A 88 6.20 1.46 -1.75
CA VAL A 88 4.91 2.14 -1.87
C VAL A 88 3.94 1.22 -2.60
N MET A 89 2.77 1.03 -2.00
CA MET A 89 1.70 0.20 -2.54
C MET A 89 0.47 1.05 -2.80
N GLU A 90 -0.05 0.97 -4.01
CA GLU A 90 -1.30 1.62 -4.40
C GLU A 90 -2.34 0.54 -4.66
N VAL A 91 -3.43 0.60 -3.91
CA VAL A 91 -4.59 -0.31 -4.04
C VAL A 91 -5.77 0.47 -4.58
N GLU A 92 -6.37 0.00 -5.65
CA GLU A 92 -7.63 0.53 -6.15
C GLU A 92 -8.73 -0.52 -5.99
N VAL A 93 -9.86 -0.09 -5.48
CA VAL A 93 -11.07 -0.88 -5.38
C VAL A 93 -11.91 -0.60 -6.60
N LEU A 94 -12.25 -1.66 -7.33
CA LEU A 94 -13.02 -1.59 -8.57
C LEU A 94 -14.41 -2.16 -8.34
N ILE A 95 -15.44 -1.52 -8.93
CA ILE A 95 -16.72 -2.16 -9.23
C ILE A 95 -16.62 -2.68 -10.64
N ILE A 96 -16.90 -3.96 -10.82
CA ILE A 96 -16.91 -4.65 -12.10
C ILE A 96 -18.36 -4.94 -12.45
N GLU A 97 -18.80 -4.46 -13.60
CA GLU A 97 -20.13 -4.72 -14.13
C GLU A 97 -20.10 -5.94 -15.03
N ASP A 98 -20.90 -6.93 -14.70
CA ASP A 98 -21.13 -8.09 -15.57
C ASP A 98 -22.19 -7.71 -16.60
N SER A 99 -21.79 -6.97 -17.62
CA SER A 99 -22.69 -6.52 -18.68
C SER A 99 -22.73 -7.45 -19.90
N ASP A 100 -21.68 -8.26 -20.08
CA ASP A 100 -21.61 -9.23 -21.17
C ASP A 100 -20.55 -10.32 -20.89
N PRO A 101 -20.99 -11.56 -20.59
CA PRO A 101 -20.05 -12.66 -20.34
C PRO A 101 -19.27 -13.09 -21.59
N THR A 102 -19.58 -12.55 -22.75
CA THR A 102 -18.89 -12.87 -24.02
C THR A 102 -17.81 -11.86 -24.41
N SER A 103 -17.79 -10.67 -23.82
CA SER A 103 -16.77 -9.65 -24.10
C SER A 103 -15.57 -9.76 -23.16
N GLY A 104 -14.86 -10.85 -23.22
CA GLY A 104 -13.84 -11.34 -22.29
C GLY A 104 -12.67 -10.42 -21.91
N LEU A 105 -12.52 -9.23 -22.44
CA LEU A 105 -11.32 -8.40 -22.23
C LEU A 105 -11.55 -7.06 -21.56
N THR A 106 -12.76 -6.56 -21.58
CA THR A 106 -13.08 -5.24 -21.05
C THR A 106 -14.40 -5.30 -20.28
N ALA A 107 -14.41 -6.09 -19.20
CA ALA A 107 -15.45 -5.91 -18.22
C ALA A 107 -15.46 -4.42 -17.86
N ALA A 108 -16.60 -3.77 -18.07
CA ALA A 108 -16.75 -2.38 -17.68
C ALA A 108 -16.48 -2.29 -16.18
N HIS A 109 -15.53 -1.49 -15.79
CA HIS A 109 -15.15 -1.37 -14.40
C HIS A 109 -14.91 0.09 -14.07
N THR A 110 -15.20 0.44 -12.83
CA THR A 110 -15.04 1.80 -12.31
C THR A 110 -14.27 1.77 -11.01
N THR A 111 -13.26 2.61 -10.87
CA THR A 111 -12.54 2.79 -9.62
C THR A 111 -13.41 3.55 -8.63
N VAL A 112 -13.65 2.94 -7.47
CA VAL A 112 -14.47 3.52 -6.38
C VAL A 112 -13.60 4.17 -5.33
N HIS A 113 -12.47 3.56 -5.04
CA HIS A 113 -11.57 4.01 -3.99
C HIS A 113 -10.12 3.73 -4.37
N THR A 114 -9.23 4.64 -4.02
CA THR A 114 -7.78 4.50 -4.18
C THR A 114 -7.11 4.73 -2.83
N TYR A 115 -6.26 3.81 -2.44
CA TYR A 115 -5.43 3.92 -1.26
C TYR A 115 -3.96 3.84 -1.67
N THR A 116 -3.14 4.75 -1.12
CA THR A 116 -1.69 4.73 -1.30
C THR A 116 -1.03 4.70 0.07
N GLY A 117 -0.25 3.67 0.32
CA GLY A 117 0.46 3.48 1.58
C GLY A 117 1.88 3.01 1.37
N VAL A 118 2.67 3.18 2.42
CA VAL A 118 4.04 2.69 2.53
C VAL A 118 4.04 1.45 3.40
N VAL A 119 4.79 0.43 3.02
CA VAL A 119 4.98 -0.76 3.86
C VAL A 119 5.80 -0.36 5.09
N THR A 120 5.19 -0.50 6.26
CA THR A 120 5.82 -0.17 7.56
C THR A 120 6.27 -1.40 8.32
N GLY A 121 5.67 -2.53 8.02
CA GLY A 121 5.97 -3.80 8.66
C GLY A 121 5.31 -4.96 7.95
N GLY A 122 5.54 -6.14 8.47
CA GLY A 122 4.88 -7.34 7.99
C GLY A 122 5.27 -8.55 8.80
N GLN A 123 4.43 -9.54 8.72
CA GLN A 123 4.64 -10.83 9.34
C GLN A 123 4.25 -11.95 8.37
N TRP A 124 4.92 -13.07 8.47
CA TRP A 124 4.59 -14.24 7.66
C TRP A 124 4.53 -15.50 8.54
N ASP A 125 3.64 -16.36 8.17
CA ASP A 125 3.53 -17.70 8.69
C ASP A 125 3.69 -18.74 7.56
N ASN A 126 3.37 -20.00 7.81
CA ASN A 126 3.47 -21.05 6.81
C ASN A 126 2.47 -20.90 5.64
N VAL A 127 1.42 -20.11 5.79
CA VAL A 127 0.29 -20.01 4.85
C VAL A 127 0.22 -18.64 4.23
N SER A 128 0.47 -17.58 5.00
CA SER A 128 0.24 -16.19 4.62
C SER A 128 1.43 -15.27 4.88
N LEU A 129 1.52 -14.25 4.06
CA LEU A 129 2.33 -13.05 4.25
C LEU A 129 1.38 -11.88 4.47
N ASN A 130 1.44 -11.24 5.62
CA ASN A 130 0.68 -10.04 5.93
C ASN A 130 1.62 -8.83 5.89
N LEU A 131 1.27 -7.82 5.11
CA LEU A 131 1.99 -6.55 5.01
C LEU A 131 1.13 -5.44 5.62
N GLU A 132 1.73 -4.69 6.53
CA GLU A 132 1.11 -3.54 7.16
C GLU A 132 1.46 -2.28 6.36
N LEU A 133 0.43 -1.52 6.05
CA LEU A 133 0.53 -0.29 5.27
C LEU A 133 0.13 0.91 6.13
N SER A 134 0.92 1.95 6.09
CA SER A 134 0.56 3.26 6.64
C SER A 134 0.44 4.28 5.52
N SER A 135 -0.50 5.20 5.66
CA SER A 135 -0.67 6.26 4.66
C SER A 135 0.57 7.17 4.61
N ILE A 136 0.91 7.63 3.43
CA ILE A 136 1.99 8.64 3.25
C ILE A 136 1.67 9.92 4.05
N LEU A 137 0.41 10.23 4.26
CA LEU A 137 -0.02 11.39 5.05
C LEU A 137 0.30 11.24 6.54
N ASP A 138 0.34 10.01 7.04
CA ASP A 138 0.69 9.71 8.42
C ASP A 138 2.19 9.93 8.70
N ALA A 139 3.01 9.83 7.67
CA ALA A 139 4.43 10.17 7.76
C ALA A 139 4.69 11.66 8.08
N VAL A 140 3.70 12.53 7.90
CA VAL A 140 3.80 13.96 8.26
C VAL A 140 3.75 14.15 9.79
N GLY A 141 3.17 13.21 10.52
CA GLY A 141 3.14 13.20 11.99
C GLY A 141 4.38 12.59 12.65
N THR A 142 5.27 11.97 11.89
CA THR A 142 6.51 11.43 12.45
C THR A 142 7.51 12.54 12.73
N ASP A 143 8.13 12.51 13.91
CA ASP A 143 9.19 13.44 14.30
C ASP A 143 10.27 13.52 13.21
N VAL A 144 10.34 14.65 12.53
CA VAL A 144 11.40 14.98 11.58
C VAL A 144 12.25 16.09 12.19
N PRO A 145 13.52 15.85 12.40
CA PRO A 145 14.32 14.69 11.99
C PRO A 145 14.27 13.52 13.00
N ARG A 146 14.33 12.30 12.49
CA ARG A 146 14.45 11.06 13.30
C ARG A 146 15.74 10.97 14.13
N ARG A 147 16.46 12.04 14.23
CA ARG A 147 17.70 12.13 15.02
C ARG A 147 17.38 12.89 16.30
N SER A 148 17.34 12.19 17.42
CA SER A 148 17.43 12.85 18.71
C SER A 148 18.74 13.62 18.79
N LEU A 149 18.69 14.86 19.27
CA LEU A 149 19.88 15.65 19.55
C LEU A 149 20.61 14.97 20.72
N THR A 150 21.58 14.14 20.39
CA THR A 150 22.43 13.50 21.40
C THR A 150 23.60 14.42 21.71
N GLN A 151 24.13 14.33 22.93
CA GLN A 151 25.31 15.08 23.36
C GLN A 151 26.51 14.93 22.40
N ARG A 152 26.59 13.80 21.69
CA ARG A 152 27.60 13.55 20.66
C ARG A 152 27.43 14.42 19.40
N LEU A 153 26.17 14.84 19.11
CA LEU A 153 25.86 15.64 17.93
C LEU A 153 25.93 17.14 18.21
N VAL A 154 25.60 17.55 19.44
CA VAL A 154 25.51 18.97 19.84
C VAL A 154 26.63 19.41 20.72
N GLY A 155 27.47 18.47 21.20
CA GLY A 155 28.48 18.73 22.21
C GLY A 155 27.87 18.92 23.60
N ASN A 156 28.74 19.35 24.54
CA ASN A 156 28.27 19.68 25.87
C ASN A 156 27.46 20.99 25.83
N LEU A 157 26.16 20.89 26.09
CA LEU A 157 25.37 22.10 26.30
C LEU A 157 25.90 22.82 27.54
N PRO A 158 26.18 24.13 27.49
CA PRO A 158 26.59 24.86 28.66
C PRO A 158 25.45 24.83 29.70
N ILE A 159 25.64 24.05 30.75
CA ILE A 159 24.73 24.07 31.89
C ILE A 159 25.09 25.33 32.67
N THR A 160 24.39 26.41 32.42
CA THR A 160 24.49 27.59 33.27
C THR A 160 23.72 27.32 34.53
N ASN A 161 24.47 27.05 35.62
CA ASN A 161 23.93 26.97 37.00
C ASN A 161 23.42 28.32 37.53
N GLY A 162 23.01 29.23 36.67
CA GLY A 162 22.82 30.61 37.04
C GLY A 162 21.47 31.25 36.79
N VAL A 163 20.42 30.49 36.42
CA VAL A 163 19.06 31.08 36.37
C VAL A 163 18.41 30.97 37.76
N ARG A 164 18.66 31.91 38.61
CA ARG A 164 17.78 32.22 39.77
C ARG A 164 16.63 33.04 39.21
N LEU A 165 15.43 32.44 39.16
CA LEU A 165 14.19 33.19 39.02
C LEU A 165 13.98 33.94 40.34
N GLN A 166 14.07 35.26 40.29
CA GLN A 166 13.57 36.13 41.34
C GLN A 166 12.07 36.37 41.14
#